data_a19250332656fa083be04ef1e303420b
#
_entry.id   a19250332656fa083be04ef1e303420b
#
_cell.length_a   1.000
_cell.length_b   1.000
_cell.length_c   1.000
_cell.angle_alpha   90.00
_cell.angle_beta   90.00
_cell.angle_gamma   90.00
#
_symmetry.space_group_name_H-M   'P 1'
#
loop_
_entity.id
_entity.type
_entity.pdbx_description
1 polymer ?
#
loop_
_entity_poly.entity_id
_entity_poly.type
_entity_poly.pdbx_seq_one_letter_code
_entity_poly.pdbx_strand_id
1 'polypeptide(L)'
;MRKVLFITSLNIILFSCVSQKNVVSSASPTPTTQKIVEKPKIEHHGTEDFYRVNIADSAKNNNTISYGSIVSAKPKKYKITKTYFPSLGQGFRQRFIILHYTALDNEKSIRVLTQQSVSSHYLVSDLDDHEIYQLVDENKRAYHAGISSWKNSNNLNDSSIGIEIVNTGYVVDSLGKRLFQAFPEHQIEKIAVLVKDISKRYMIPPTNILAHSDIAPTRKQDPGPLFPWKTLYEKHQIGMWYDEDKKQEFYPSALEDTTTLYEDASFIRKIQLTFKSFGYDIQITGMWDKQTKSVIEAFQYHFRPENYDGILDAETWSILQALAQKYK
;
A
#
# COMPACT_ATOMS: atom_id res chain seq x y z
N MET A 1 -38.87 53.94 29.16
CA MET A 1 -38.40 52.84 28.33
C MET A 1 -37.58 51.88 29.22
N ARG A 2 -38.18 50.76 29.66
CA ARG A 2 -37.56 49.79 30.56
C ARG A 2 -36.81 48.71 29.72
N LYS A 3 -35.49 48.56 29.93
CA LYS A 3 -34.72 47.48 29.41
C LYS A 3 -34.89 46.27 30.34
N VAL A 4 -35.38 45.15 29.79
CA VAL A 4 -35.44 43.84 30.46
C VAL A 4 -34.16 43.07 30.12
N LEU A 5 -33.42 42.70 31.15
CA LEU A 5 -32.20 41.91 31.09
C LEU A 5 -32.59 40.44 31.32
N PHE A 6 -32.39 39.58 30.32
CA PHE A 6 -32.54 38.14 30.49
C PHE A 6 -31.21 37.54 30.92
N ILE A 7 -31.18 36.98 32.12
CA ILE A 7 -30.07 36.20 32.66
C ILE A 7 -30.35 34.72 32.40
N THR A 8 -29.61 34.09 31.52
CA THR A 8 -29.63 32.64 31.33
C THR A 8 -28.58 31.99 32.23
N SER A 9 -29.04 31.25 33.23
CA SER A 9 -28.23 30.48 34.14
C SER A 9 -27.68 29.21 33.45
N LEU A 10 -26.35 29.10 33.35
CA LEU A 10 -25.65 27.94 32.86
C LEU A 10 -25.39 26.97 34.04
N ASN A 11 -26.08 25.82 34.06
CA ASN A 11 -25.81 24.75 35.03
C ASN A 11 -24.60 23.94 34.61
N ILE A 12 -23.50 24.08 35.34
CA ILE A 12 -22.30 23.25 35.20
C ILE A 12 -22.49 22.03 36.11
N ILE A 13 -22.63 20.85 35.51
CA ILE A 13 -22.62 19.57 36.23
C ILE A 13 -21.17 19.13 36.32
N LEU A 14 -20.63 19.21 37.53
CA LEU A 14 -19.29 18.65 37.87
C LEU A 14 -19.42 17.14 38.15
N PHE A 15 -18.89 16.32 37.27
CA PHE A 15 -18.64 14.89 37.58
C PHE A 15 -17.33 14.77 38.37
N SER A 16 -17.46 14.39 39.63
CA SER A 16 -16.34 14.05 40.51
C SER A 16 -15.87 12.62 40.19
N CYS A 17 -14.66 12.45 39.65
CA CYS A 17 -14.01 11.18 39.53
C CYS A 17 -13.36 10.79 40.85
N VAL A 18 -13.91 9.78 41.53
CA VAL A 18 -13.26 9.13 42.69
C VAL A 18 -12.16 8.22 42.19
N SER A 19 -10.91 8.54 42.55
CA SER A 19 -9.74 7.73 42.27
C SER A 19 -9.68 6.55 43.23
N GLN A 20 -9.96 5.34 42.81
CA GLN A 20 -9.65 4.11 43.54
C GLN A 20 -8.19 3.72 43.28
N LYS A 21 -7.37 3.74 44.32
CA LYS A 21 -6.03 3.15 44.32
C LYS A 21 -6.16 1.62 44.26
N ASN A 22 -5.85 1.04 43.11
CA ASN A 22 -5.70 -0.40 43.01
C ASN A 22 -4.31 -0.83 43.50
N VAL A 23 -4.32 -1.68 44.51
CA VAL A 23 -3.15 -2.39 45.03
C VAL A 23 -2.66 -3.35 43.96
N VAL A 24 -1.43 -3.18 43.49
CA VAL A 24 -0.79 -4.08 42.51
C VAL A 24 -0.39 -5.35 43.24
N SER A 25 -1.15 -6.41 43.06
CA SER A 25 -0.74 -7.79 43.37
C SER A 25 0.16 -8.29 42.24
N SER A 26 1.41 -8.64 42.55
CA SER A 26 2.34 -9.27 41.62
C SER A 26 1.88 -10.70 41.32
N ALA A 27 1.10 -10.86 40.26
CA ALA A 27 0.83 -12.17 39.66
C ALA A 27 1.90 -12.45 38.61
N SER A 28 2.56 -13.60 38.70
CA SER A 28 3.46 -14.15 37.69
C SER A 28 2.80 -14.21 36.32
N PRO A 29 3.54 -13.98 35.23
CA PRO A 29 2.96 -14.02 33.89
C PRO A 29 2.49 -15.45 33.60
N THR A 30 1.19 -15.62 33.47
CA THR A 30 0.58 -16.83 32.89
C THR A 30 1.05 -16.93 31.44
N PRO A 31 1.49 -18.08 30.95
CA PRO A 31 1.87 -18.22 29.54
C PRO A 31 0.68 -17.86 28.67
N THR A 32 0.84 -16.83 27.87
CA THR A 32 -0.15 -16.41 26.87
C THR A 32 -0.27 -17.56 25.87
N THR A 33 -1.33 -18.34 25.99
CA THR A 33 -1.70 -19.33 24.97
C THR A 33 -1.89 -18.57 23.68
N GLN A 34 -1.00 -18.76 22.72
CA GLN A 34 -1.18 -18.24 21.37
C GLN A 34 -2.52 -18.78 20.87
N LYS A 35 -3.46 -17.86 20.63
CA LYS A 35 -4.76 -18.19 20.09
C LYS A 35 -4.51 -18.73 18.69
N ILE A 36 -4.64 -20.04 18.51
CA ILE A 36 -4.56 -20.65 17.18
C ILE A 36 -5.67 -19.99 16.36
N VAL A 37 -5.29 -19.17 15.39
CA VAL A 37 -6.24 -18.59 14.45
C VAL A 37 -6.73 -19.75 13.58
N GLU A 38 -8.00 -20.12 13.73
CA GLU A 38 -8.58 -21.16 12.88
C GLU A 38 -8.53 -20.68 11.42
N LYS A 39 -8.04 -21.55 10.54
CA LYS A 39 -8.08 -21.30 9.11
C LYS A 39 -9.53 -21.16 8.63
N PRO A 40 -9.80 -20.32 7.63
CA PRO A 40 -11.13 -20.22 7.04
C PRO A 40 -11.63 -21.57 6.58
N LYS A 41 -12.88 -21.90 6.88
CA LYS A 41 -13.50 -23.14 6.41
C LYS A 41 -13.77 -23.08 4.93
N ILE A 42 -13.38 -24.11 4.20
CA ILE A 42 -13.73 -24.32 2.81
C ILE A 42 -15.08 -25.02 2.76
N GLU A 43 -16.02 -24.46 2.01
CA GLU A 43 -17.31 -25.13 1.74
C GLU A 43 -17.36 -25.53 0.27
N HIS A 44 -17.80 -26.77 0.03
CA HIS A 44 -17.99 -27.34 -1.30
C HIS A 44 -19.39 -27.04 -1.78
N HIS A 45 -19.51 -26.41 -2.95
CA HIS A 45 -20.79 -26.18 -3.63
C HIS A 45 -20.74 -26.76 -5.04
N GLY A 46 -21.25 -27.94 -5.20
CA GLY A 46 -21.17 -28.66 -6.47
C GLY A 46 -19.75 -29.09 -6.79
N THR A 47 -19.21 -28.61 -7.90
CA THR A 47 -17.83 -28.88 -8.32
C THR A 47 -16.86 -27.76 -7.94
N GLU A 48 -17.29 -26.74 -7.19
CA GLU A 48 -16.50 -25.55 -6.88
C GLU A 48 -16.27 -25.43 -5.39
N ASP A 49 -15.01 -25.29 -5.01
CA ASP A 49 -14.56 -24.98 -3.65
C ASP A 49 -14.40 -23.48 -3.49
N PHE A 50 -14.93 -22.91 -2.42
CA PHE A 50 -14.68 -21.51 -2.09
C PHE A 50 -14.57 -21.28 -0.59
N TYR A 51 -13.83 -20.24 -0.24
CA TYR A 51 -13.74 -19.79 1.13
C TYR A 51 -15.03 -19.12 1.57
N ARG A 52 -15.61 -19.60 2.66
CA ARG A 52 -16.69 -18.93 3.34
C ARG A 52 -16.21 -18.40 4.68
N VAL A 53 -15.82 -17.14 4.70
CA VAL A 53 -15.56 -16.38 5.91
C VAL A 53 -16.68 -15.35 6.06
N ASN A 54 -17.77 -15.72 6.75
CA ASN A 54 -18.89 -14.81 7.05
C ASN A 54 -19.23 -13.84 5.88
N ILE A 55 -19.44 -14.39 4.70
CA ILE A 55 -19.78 -13.59 3.53
C ILE A 55 -21.18 -13.04 3.73
N ALA A 56 -21.31 -11.74 3.98
CA ALA A 56 -22.58 -11.08 4.25
C ALA A 56 -23.53 -11.11 3.04
N ASP A 57 -22.99 -11.27 1.83
CA ASP A 57 -23.77 -11.36 0.60
C ASP A 57 -23.03 -12.21 -0.44
N SER A 58 -23.32 -13.49 -0.45
CA SER A 58 -22.72 -14.44 -1.39
C SER A 58 -23.06 -14.15 -2.86
N ALA A 59 -24.15 -13.42 -3.14
CA ALA A 59 -24.53 -13.04 -4.49
C ALA A 59 -23.65 -11.90 -5.02
N LYS A 60 -23.11 -11.05 -4.13
CA LYS A 60 -22.17 -9.97 -4.51
C LYS A 60 -20.72 -10.45 -4.54
N ASN A 61 -20.34 -11.36 -3.67
CA ASN A 61 -19.00 -11.92 -3.65
C ASN A 61 -18.95 -13.25 -4.41
N ASN A 62 -19.00 -13.18 -5.71
CA ASN A 62 -18.98 -14.35 -6.56
C ASN A 62 -17.54 -14.74 -6.96
N ASN A 63 -16.70 -15.11 -5.96
CA ASN A 63 -15.38 -15.68 -6.20
C ASN A 63 -15.43 -17.10 -6.77
N THR A 64 -16.62 -17.71 -6.82
CA THR A 64 -16.83 -19.04 -7.42
C THR A 64 -16.61 -19.05 -8.93
N ILE A 65 -16.53 -17.87 -9.58
CA ILE A 65 -16.16 -17.74 -11.00
C ILE A 65 -14.62 -17.63 -11.15
N SER A 66 -13.86 -17.74 -10.09
CA SER A 66 -12.40 -17.76 -10.13
C SER A 66 -11.90 -19.03 -10.86
N TYR A 67 -10.68 -19.36 -10.86
CA TYR A 67 -10.06 -20.44 -11.65
C TYR A 67 -10.00 -20.20 -13.15
N GLY A 68 -9.82 -18.92 -13.55
CA GLY A 68 -9.60 -18.57 -14.95
C GLY A 68 -10.84 -18.69 -15.84
N SER A 69 -12.05 -18.75 -15.25
CA SER A 69 -13.25 -18.69 -16.04
C SER A 69 -13.42 -17.30 -16.64
N ILE A 70 -12.99 -17.16 -17.86
CA ILE A 70 -13.25 -15.97 -18.67
C ILE A 70 -14.74 -15.91 -18.93
N VAL A 71 -15.40 -14.86 -18.44
CA VAL A 71 -16.79 -14.55 -18.79
C VAL A 71 -16.83 -14.27 -20.28
N SER A 72 -17.35 -15.22 -21.04
CA SER A 72 -17.46 -15.11 -22.48
C SER A 72 -18.82 -14.57 -22.87
N ALA A 73 -18.86 -13.74 -23.92
CA ALA A 73 -20.11 -13.28 -24.52
C ALA A 73 -20.90 -14.46 -25.06
N LYS A 74 -22.19 -14.51 -24.71
CA LYS A 74 -23.15 -15.53 -25.21
C LYS A 74 -24.40 -14.82 -25.77
N PRO A 75 -24.29 -14.06 -26.86
CA PRO A 75 -25.44 -13.34 -27.45
C PRO A 75 -26.44 -14.34 -28.00
N LYS A 76 -27.72 -14.14 -27.68
CA LYS A 76 -28.81 -14.97 -28.27
C LYS A 76 -28.75 -14.88 -29.77
N LYS A 77 -28.93 -16.04 -30.45
CA LYS A 77 -28.98 -16.19 -31.91
C LYS A 77 -27.68 -15.91 -32.67
N TYR A 78 -26.59 -15.49 -32.01
CA TYR A 78 -25.34 -15.22 -32.68
C TYR A 78 -24.21 -16.11 -32.13
N LYS A 79 -23.32 -16.54 -33.01
CA LYS A 79 -22.13 -17.30 -32.70
C LYS A 79 -20.95 -16.32 -32.57
N ILE A 80 -20.25 -16.31 -31.43
CA ILE A 80 -18.97 -15.63 -31.30
C ILE A 80 -17.91 -16.54 -31.94
N THR A 81 -17.30 -16.09 -33.03
CA THR A 81 -16.17 -16.77 -33.64
C THR A 81 -14.90 -16.23 -33.06
N LYS A 82 -14.15 -17.08 -32.36
CA LYS A 82 -12.86 -16.77 -31.78
C LYS A 82 -11.75 -17.14 -32.76
N THR A 83 -10.73 -16.33 -32.88
CA THR A 83 -9.40 -16.70 -33.35
C THR A 83 -9.08 -16.71 -34.84
N TYR A 84 -9.97 -16.43 -35.76
CA TYR A 84 -9.55 -16.34 -37.16
C TYR A 84 -8.77 -15.07 -37.50
N PHE A 85 -8.97 -13.99 -36.73
CA PHE A 85 -8.36 -12.69 -36.98
C PHE A 85 -7.88 -12.05 -35.65
N PRO A 86 -6.83 -12.63 -35.00
CA PRO A 86 -6.31 -12.04 -33.75
C PRO A 86 -5.71 -10.68 -34.05
N SER A 87 -6.05 -9.68 -33.22
CA SER A 87 -5.39 -8.36 -33.28
C SER A 87 -3.97 -8.47 -32.75
N LEU A 88 -3.02 -7.78 -33.41
CA LEU A 88 -1.66 -7.62 -32.89
C LEU A 88 -1.62 -6.65 -31.71
N GLY A 89 -2.51 -5.65 -31.69
CA GLY A 89 -2.61 -4.65 -30.64
C GLY A 89 -3.42 -5.17 -29.44
N GLN A 90 -2.81 -6.03 -28.63
CA GLN A 90 -3.43 -6.57 -27.42
C GLN A 90 -2.42 -6.60 -26.25
N GLY A 91 -2.92 -6.53 -25.02
CA GLY A 91 -2.10 -6.59 -23.82
C GLY A 91 -2.95 -6.89 -22.57
N PHE A 92 -2.29 -7.18 -21.48
CA PHE A 92 -2.95 -7.40 -20.20
C PHE A 92 -3.48 -6.08 -19.62
N ARG A 93 -4.60 -6.14 -18.89
CA ARG A 93 -5.10 -5.02 -18.11
C ARG A 93 -4.31 -4.83 -16.83
N GLN A 94 -3.81 -5.93 -16.27
CA GLN A 94 -2.98 -5.97 -15.08
C GLN A 94 -1.59 -5.43 -15.43
N ARG A 95 -1.35 -4.16 -15.11
CA ARG A 95 -0.11 -3.45 -15.44
C ARG A 95 0.70 -3.07 -14.21
N PHE A 96 0.11 -3.16 -13.03
CA PHE A 96 0.72 -2.75 -11.76
C PHE A 96 0.51 -3.82 -10.69
N ILE A 97 1.44 -3.89 -9.75
CA ILE A 97 1.28 -4.57 -8.46
C ILE A 97 1.40 -3.50 -7.39
N ILE A 98 0.41 -3.43 -6.50
CA ILE A 98 0.41 -2.47 -5.39
C ILE A 98 0.48 -3.25 -4.08
N LEU A 99 1.49 -2.93 -3.27
CA LEU A 99 1.73 -3.54 -1.98
C LEU A 99 1.19 -2.66 -0.87
N HIS A 100 0.46 -3.28 0.06
CA HIS A 100 -0.21 -2.65 1.19
C HIS A 100 0.17 -3.35 2.49
N TYR A 101 -0.05 -2.71 3.61
CA TYR A 101 -0.29 -3.40 4.87
C TYR A 101 -1.74 -3.19 5.33
N THR A 102 -2.29 -4.18 6.03
CA THR A 102 -3.70 -4.15 6.46
C THR A 102 -3.98 -3.18 7.61
N ALA A 103 -2.96 -2.73 8.35
CA ALA A 103 -3.06 -2.02 9.62
C ALA A 103 -3.89 -2.78 10.68
N LEU A 104 -4.03 -4.09 10.57
CA LEU A 104 -4.86 -4.97 11.37
C LEU A 104 -4.13 -6.30 11.64
N ASP A 105 -4.62 -7.05 12.62
CA ASP A 105 -4.27 -8.46 12.80
C ASP A 105 -4.91 -9.34 11.72
N ASN A 106 -4.52 -10.61 11.68
CA ASN A 106 -4.92 -11.55 10.65
C ASN A 106 -6.44 -11.76 10.58
N GLU A 107 -7.10 -11.99 11.72
CA GLU A 107 -8.55 -12.23 11.79
C GLU A 107 -9.35 -11.01 11.30
N LYS A 108 -8.97 -9.82 11.76
CA LYS A 108 -9.63 -8.57 11.34
C LYS A 108 -9.36 -8.26 9.88
N SER A 109 -8.14 -8.53 9.38
CA SER A 109 -7.79 -8.35 7.98
C SER A 109 -8.68 -9.18 7.06
N ILE A 110 -8.84 -10.47 7.36
CA ILE A 110 -9.74 -11.36 6.61
C ILE A 110 -11.16 -10.80 6.63
N ARG A 111 -11.67 -10.45 7.81
CA ARG A 111 -13.04 -9.93 7.95
C ARG A 111 -13.27 -8.64 7.17
N VAL A 112 -12.35 -7.68 7.25
CA VAL A 112 -12.48 -6.40 6.55
C VAL A 112 -12.44 -6.60 5.04
N LEU A 113 -11.48 -7.37 4.53
CA LEU A 113 -11.28 -7.57 3.09
C LEU A 113 -12.34 -8.45 2.43
N THR A 114 -13.11 -9.22 3.21
CA THR A 114 -14.15 -10.13 2.67
C THR A 114 -15.57 -9.64 2.92
N GLN A 115 -15.78 -8.74 3.88
CA GLN A 115 -17.13 -8.34 4.31
C GLN A 115 -17.41 -6.84 4.13
N GLN A 116 -16.41 -6.03 3.75
CA GLN A 116 -16.59 -4.59 3.53
C GLN A 116 -16.42 -4.19 2.07
N SER A 117 -16.53 -2.90 1.79
CA SER A 117 -16.38 -2.34 0.44
C SER A 117 -14.93 -2.27 -0.06
N VAL A 118 -13.95 -2.45 0.82
CA VAL A 118 -12.53 -2.57 0.45
C VAL A 118 -12.18 -4.03 0.21
N SER A 119 -11.29 -4.30 -0.74
CA SER A 119 -10.86 -5.65 -1.08
C SER A 119 -9.49 -5.63 -1.74
N SER A 120 -8.78 -6.75 -1.72
CA SER A 120 -7.55 -6.97 -2.47
C SER A 120 -7.61 -8.28 -3.25
N HIS A 121 -6.72 -8.45 -4.22
CA HIS A 121 -6.63 -9.71 -4.93
C HIS A 121 -6.05 -10.80 -4.04
N TYR A 122 -5.03 -10.45 -3.26
CA TYR A 122 -4.34 -11.37 -2.37
C TYR A 122 -4.21 -10.81 -0.96
N LEU A 123 -4.20 -11.71 0.01
CA LEU A 123 -3.83 -11.45 1.38
C LEU A 123 -2.70 -12.40 1.78
N VAL A 124 -1.59 -11.82 2.25
CA VAL A 124 -0.43 -12.55 2.79
C VAL A 124 -0.47 -12.46 4.31
N SER A 125 -0.75 -13.59 4.97
CA SER A 125 -0.80 -13.69 6.43
C SER A 125 0.60 -13.56 7.04
N ASP A 126 0.62 -13.19 8.34
CA ASP A 126 1.82 -13.19 9.18
C ASP A 126 2.11 -14.57 9.81
N LEU A 127 1.34 -15.61 9.44
CA LEU A 127 1.56 -16.97 9.89
C LEU A 127 2.74 -17.59 9.15
N ASP A 128 3.55 -18.37 9.88
CA ASP A 128 4.62 -19.19 9.30
C ASP A 128 4.01 -20.49 8.73
N ASP A 129 3.34 -20.34 7.62
CA ASP A 129 2.74 -21.42 6.83
C ASP A 129 3.07 -21.23 5.33
N HIS A 130 2.60 -22.14 4.48
CA HIS A 130 2.83 -22.06 3.04
C HIS A 130 1.60 -21.53 2.28
N GLU A 131 0.71 -20.78 2.95
CA GLU A 131 -0.54 -20.32 2.35
C GLU A 131 -0.52 -18.84 2.02
N ILE A 132 -1.08 -18.50 0.87
CA ILE A 132 -1.42 -17.15 0.41
C ILE A 132 -2.89 -17.19 0.03
N TYR A 133 -3.68 -16.25 0.53
CA TYR A 133 -5.12 -16.23 0.25
C TYR A 133 -5.41 -15.39 -0.99
N GLN A 134 -6.09 -15.96 -1.97
CA GLN A 134 -6.69 -15.21 -3.06
C GLN A 134 -8.12 -14.83 -2.68
N LEU A 135 -8.40 -13.52 -2.60
CA LEU A 135 -9.71 -12.99 -2.21
C LEU A 135 -10.53 -12.52 -3.40
N VAL A 136 -9.87 -11.98 -4.42
CA VAL A 136 -10.48 -11.53 -5.67
C VAL A 136 -9.74 -12.14 -6.85
N ASP A 137 -10.48 -12.62 -7.84
CA ASP A 137 -9.91 -13.11 -9.10
C ASP A 137 -9.15 -11.99 -9.83
N GLU A 138 -7.97 -12.30 -10.36
CA GLU A 138 -7.10 -11.33 -11.03
C GLU A 138 -7.75 -10.65 -12.26
N ASN A 139 -8.78 -11.27 -12.85
CA ASN A 139 -9.55 -10.69 -13.96
C ASN A 139 -10.64 -9.72 -13.49
N LYS A 140 -10.89 -9.64 -12.20
CA LYS A 140 -11.84 -8.70 -11.59
C LYS A 140 -11.11 -7.50 -11.01
N ARG A 141 -11.85 -6.45 -10.77
CA ARG A 141 -11.37 -5.28 -10.07
C ARG A 141 -11.49 -5.50 -8.57
N ALA A 142 -10.40 -5.37 -7.82
CA ALA A 142 -10.41 -5.19 -6.38
C ALA A 142 -10.37 -3.70 -6.00
N TYR A 143 -10.81 -3.36 -4.78
CA TYR A 143 -10.94 -1.98 -4.30
C TYR A 143 -9.89 -1.71 -3.21
N HIS A 144 -8.62 -1.56 -3.59
CA HIS A 144 -7.46 -1.39 -2.69
C HIS A 144 -6.71 -0.07 -2.85
N ALA A 145 -6.64 0.47 -4.08
CA ALA A 145 -5.80 1.64 -4.37
C ALA A 145 -6.51 2.99 -4.10
N GLY A 146 -7.86 3.02 -4.18
CA GLY A 146 -8.63 4.26 -4.06
C GLY A 146 -8.26 5.28 -5.13
N ILE A 147 -8.33 6.59 -4.79
CA ILE A 147 -7.82 7.67 -5.63
C ILE A 147 -6.31 7.55 -5.67
N SER A 148 -5.76 7.28 -6.84
CA SER A 148 -4.38 6.89 -7.03
C SER A 148 -3.88 7.24 -8.41
N SER A 149 -2.58 7.53 -8.52
CA SER A 149 -1.95 7.92 -9.77
C SER A 149 -0.49 7.46 -9.80
N TRP A 150 -0.02 7.00 -10.95
CA TRP A 150 1.38 6.71 -11.21
C TRP A 150 1.70 6.90 -12.69
N LYS A 151 2.72 7.71 -12.99
CA LYS A 151 3.02 8.13 -14.36
C LYS A 151 1.75 8.71 -15.02
N ASN A 152 1.32 8.15 -16.13
CA ASN A 152 0.14 8.59 -16.87
C ASN A 152 -1.12 7.74 -16.58
N SER A 153 -1.12 6.97 -15.48
CA SER A 153 -2.22 6.10 -15.11
C SER A 153 -2.90 6.59 -13.84
N ASN A 154 -4.22 6.71 -13.89
CA ASN A 154 -5.06 7.08 -12.76
C ASN A 154 -6.00 5.94 -12.38
N ASN A 155 -6.58 5.97 -11.17
CA ASN A 155 -7.53 4.97 -10.68
C ASN A 155 -6.98 3.53 -10.82
N LEU A 156 -5.84 3.29 -10.19
CA LEU A 156 -5.07 2.06 -10.40
C LEU A 156 -5.82 0.77 -10.02
N ASN A 157 -6.94 0.83 -9.32
CA ASN A 157 -7.82 -0.32 -9.15
C ASN A 157 -8.21 -0.99 -10.48
N ASP A 158 -8.25 -0.23 -11.59
CA ASP A 158 -8.70 -0.73 -12.90
C ASP A 158 -7.61 -1.52 -13.64
N SER A 159 -6.36 -1.41 -13.20
CA SER A 159 -5.20 -1.95 -13.92
C SER A 159 -4.11 -2.55 -13.03
N SER A 160 -4.42 -2.79 -11.75
CA SER A 160 -3.46 -3.35 -10.80
C SER A 160 -3.96 -4.63 -10.14
N ILE A 161 -3.00 -5.36 -9.59
CA ILE A 161 -3.23 -6.42 -8.61
C ILE A 161 -2.79 -5.88 -7.25
N GLY A 162 -3.73 -5.80 -6.30
CA GLY A 162 -3.45 -5.39 -4.92
C GLY A 162 -3.10 -6.60 -4.07
N ILE A 163 -2.05 -6.46 -3.27
CA ILE A 163 -1.60 -7.45 -2.30
C ILE A 163 -1.61 -6.79 -0.92
N GLU A 164 -2.49 -7.24 -0.08
CA GLU A 164 -2.54 -6.84 1.33
C GLU A 164 -1.67 -7.78 2.17
N ILE A 165 -0.87 -7.21 3.04
CA ILE A 165 0.09 -7.91 3.89
C ILE A 165 -0.33 -7.68 5.33
N VAL A 166 -0.58 -8.75 6.06
CA VAL A 166 -0.97 -8.62 7.48
C VAL A 166 0.18 -8.01 8.26
N ASN A 167 -0.06 -6.82 8.76
CA ASN A 167 0.86 -6.08 9.61
C ASN A 167 0.05 -4.97 10.30
N THR A 168 0.31 -4.70 11.57
CA THR A 168 -0.44 -3.70 12.35
C THR A 168 -0.11 -2.26 11.99
N GLY A 169 0.83 -2.04 11.06
CA GLY A 169 1.21 -0.72 10.57
C GLY A 169 2.15 0.00 11.52
N TYR A 170 1.67 1.01 12.19
CA TYR A 170 2.47 1.79 13.14
C TYR A 170 1.67 2.17 14.40
N VAL A 171 2.41 2.46 15.46
CA VAL A 171 1.91 3.17 16.64
C VAL A 171 2.52 4.57 16.70
N VAL A 172 1.84 5.51 17.35
CA VAL A 172 2.38 6.86 17.56
C VAL A 172 2.91 6.94 18.98
N ASP A 173 4.17 7.33 19.13
CA ASP A 173 4.79 7.51 20.46
C ASP A 173 4.35 8.82 21.13
N SER A 174 4.83 9.06 22.34
CA SER A 174 4.52 10.25 23.13
C SER A 174 4.99 11.57 22.51
N LEU A 175 5.90 11.52 21.53
CA LEU A 175 6.40 12.68 20.79
C LEU A 175 5.72 12.86 19.43
N GLY A 176 4.71 12.05 19.12
CA GLY A 176 4.00 12.09 17.85
C GLY A 176 4.72 11.38 16.71
N LYS A 177 5.80 10.63 16.97
CA LYS A 177 6.56 9.89 15.97
C LYS A 177 5.86 8.55 15.65
N ARG A 178 5.76 8.21 14.38
CA ARG A 178 5.27 6.90 13.93
C ARG A 178 6.37 5.85 14.12
N LEU A 179 6.05 4.79 14.84
CA LEU A 179 6.89 3.61 15.04
C LEU A 179 6.27 2.45 14.25
N PHE A 180 6.84 2.18 13.09
CA PHE A 180 6.34 1.15 12.19
C PHE A 180 6.71 -0.26 12.65
N GLN A 181 5.89 -1.24 12.26
CA GLN A 181 6.14 -2.65 12.52
C GLN A 181 6.93 -3.29 11.37
N ALA A 182 7.93 -4.09 11.73
CA ALA A 182 8.69 -4.87 10.77
C ALA A 182 7.86 -6.06 10.25
N PHE A 183 8.28 -6.60 9.11
CA PHE A 183 7.69 -7.78 8.49
C PHE A 183 8.57 -9.00 8.78
N PRO A 184 8.00 -10.14 9.24
CA PRO A 184 8.78 -11.34 9.46
C PRO A 184 9.30 -11.93 8.14
N GLU A 185 10.46 -12.58 8.17
CA GLU A 185 11.16 -13.07 6.98
C GLU A 185 10.30 -14.05 6.16
N HIS A 186 9.63 -15.00 6.81
CA HIS A 186 8.73 -15.95 6.13
C HIS A 186 7.59 -15.26 5.36
N GLN A 187 7.11 -14.11 5.84
CA GLN A 187 6.09 -13.31 5.15
C GLN A 187 6.68 -12.63 3.89
N ILE A 188 7.91 -12.13 3.99
CA ILE A 188 8.62 -11.55 2.83
C ILE A 188 8.90 -12.59 1.76
N GLU A 189 9.24 -13.82 2.13
CA GLU A 189 9.41 -14.92 1.17
C GLU A 189 8.11 -15.22 0.41
N LYS A 190 6.95 -15.27 1.09
CA LYS A 190 5.64 -15.42 0.45
C LYS A 190 5.36 -14.30 -0.55
N ILE A 191 5.64 -13.06 -0.16
CA ILE A 191 5.46 -11.88 -1.01
C ILE A 191 6.36 -11.97 -2.23
N ALA A 192 7.63 -12.32 -2.06
CA ALA A 192 8.60 -12.42 -3.15
C ALA A 192 8.16 -13.45 -4.20
N VAL A 193 7.75 -14.64 -3.77
CA VAL A 193 7.27 -15.69 -4.68
C VAL A 193 6.01 -15.23 -5.43
N LEU A 194 5.03 -14.66 -4.72
CA LEU A 194 3.78 -14.19 -5.31
C LEU A 194 4.01 -13.06 -6.33
N VAL A 195 4.75 -12.02 -5.95
CA VAL A 195 5.03 -10.86 -6.82
C VAL A 195 5.81 -11.29 -8.07
N LYS A 196 6.78 -12.20 -7.91
CA LYS A 196 7.56 -12.74 -9.02
C LYS A 196 6.70 -13.52 -10.02
N ASP A 197 5.78 -14.34 -9.52
CA ASP A 197 4.84 -15.09 -10.36
C ASP A 197 3.91 -14.15 -11.13
N ILE A 198 3.25 -13.21 -10.44
CA ILE A 198 2.34 -12.24 -11.06
C ILE A 198 3.07 -11.38 -12.10
N SER A 199 4.23 -10.81 -11.72
CA SER A 199 4.99 -9.95 -12.63
C SER A 199 5.42 -10.67 -13.90
N LYS A 200 5.81 -11.94 -13.80
CA LYS A 200 6.16 -12.78 -14.95
C LYS A 200 4.96 -13.10 -15.83
N ARG A 201 3.83 -13.50 -15.23
CA ARG A 201 2.61 -13.86 -15.99
C ARG A 201 2.03 -12.69 -16.77
N TYR A 202 2.00 -11.50 -16.17
CA TYR A 202 1.45 -10.29 -16.77
C TYR A 202 2.49 -9.36 -17.41
N MET A 203 3.77 -9.75 -17.41
CA MET A 203 4.88 -8.95 -17.93
C MET A 203 4.95 -7.55 -17.28
N ILE A 204 4.71 -7.47 -15.96
CA ILE A 204 4.73 -6.22 -15.21
C ILE A 204 6.18 -5.81 -14.98
N PRO A 205 6.60 -4.63 -15.47
CA PRO A 205 7.97 -4.17 -15.30
C PRO A 205 8.26 -3.79 -13.84
N PRO A 206 9.53 -3.79 -13.41
CA PRO A 206 9.92 -3.40 -12.05
C PRO A 206 9.39 -2.04 -11.62
N THR A 207 9.29 -1.08 -12.56
CA THR A 207 8.78 0.28 -12.34
C THR A 207 7.28 0.37 -12.02
N ASN A 208 6.59 -0.75 -12.10
CA ASN A 208 5.15 -0.86 -11.85
C ASN A 208 4.84 -1.75 -10.65
N ILE A 209 5.84 -2.12 -9.85
CA ILE A 209 5.70 -2.79 -8.54
C ILE A 209 5.90 -1.70 -7.48
N LEU A 210 4.83 -1.29 -6.81
CA LEU A 210 4.75 -0.01 -6.12
C LEU A 210 4.14 -0.17 -4.71
N ALA A 211 4.49 0.76 -3.83
CA ALA A 211 3.81 0.97 -2.58
C ALA A 211 2.46 1.71 -2.78
N HIS A 212 1.53 1.52 -1.88
CA HIS A 212 0.34 2.37 -1.85
C HIS A 212 0.70 3.85 -1.60
N SER A 213 1.72 4.10 -0.78
CA SER A 213 2.27 5.44 -0.57
C SER A 213 2.85 6.06 -1.83
N ASP A 214 3.43 5.28 -2.77
CA ASP A 214 3.93 5.82 -4.03
C ASP A 214 2.80 6.39 -4.90
N ILE A 215 1.67 5.70 -4.95
CA ILE A 215 0.53 6.05 -5.82
C ILE A 215 -0.50 6.98 -5.18
N ALA A 216 -0.40 7.21 -3.86
CA ALA A 216 -1.30 8.08 -3.11
C ALA A 216 -0.57 8.77 -1.93
N PRO A 217 0.54 9.49 -2.17
CA PRO A 217 1.47 9.95 -1.13
C PRO A 217 0.85 10.90 -0.11
N THR A 218 -0.15 11.69 -0.50
CA THR A 218 -0.84 12.62 0.42
C THR A 218 -1.85 11.94 1.36
N ARG A 219 -2.11 10.65 1.14
CA ARG A 219 -3.21 9.92 1.79
C ARG A 219 -2.77 8.63 2.47
N LYS A 220 -1.67 8.01 2.01
CA LYS A 220 -1.26 6.66 2.39
C LYS A 220 0.22 6.58 2.78
N GLN A 221 0.53 5.66 3.71
CA GLN A 221 1.88 5.39 4.18
C GLN A 221 2.29 3.92 3.98
N ASP A 222 1.33 3.04 3.70
CA ASP A 222 1.57 1.60 3.54
C ASP A 222 2.37 1.27 2.25
N PRO A 223 3.25 0.27 2.28
CA PRO A 223 3.57 -0.62 3.39
C PRO A 223 4.59 -0.06 4.41
N GLY A 224 4.99 1.21 4.30
CA GLY A 224 5.85 1.92 5.23
C GLY A 224 7.35 1.65 5.08
N PRO A 225 8.19 2.36 5.87
CA PRO A 225 9.65 2.35 5.69
C PRO A 225 10.32 1.04 6.10
N LEU A 226 9.65 0.20 6.92
CA LEU A 226 10.21 -1.10 7.32
C LEU A 226 9.87 -2.25 6.36
N PHE A 227 9.18 -1.93 5.25
CA PHE A 227 9.00 -2.89 4.17
C PHE A 227 10.32 -3.04 3.40
N PRO A 228 10.86 -4.27 3.24
CA PRO A 228 12.25 -4.45 2.83
C PRO A 228 12.44 -4.38 1.30
N TRP A 229 12.15 -3.24 0.68
CA TRP A 229 12.27 -3.03 -0.77
C TRP A 229 13.65 -3.37 -1.32
N LYS A 230 14.72 -2.94 -0.62
CA LYS A 230 16.10 -3.26 -0.99
C LYS A 230 16.34 -4.76 -1.07
N THR A 231 15.87 -5.50 -0.07
CA THR A 231 16.00 -6.96 -0.02
C THR A 231 15.24 -7.64 -1.16
N LEU A 232 14.01 -7.17 -1.46
CA LEU A 232 13.25 -7.68 -2.60
C LEU A 232 13.97 -7.44 -3.93
N TYR A 233 14.59 -6.27 -4.09
CA TYR A 233 15.38 -5.96 -5.27
C TYR A 233 16.65 -6.82 -5.36
N GLU A 234 17.49 -6.85 -4.33
CA GLU A 234 18.80 -7.49 -4.35
C GLU A 234 18.73 -9.02 -4.38
N LYS A 235 17.86 -9.61 -3.53
CA LYS A 235 17.76 -11.08 -3.43
C LYS A 235 16.79 -11.69 -4.44
N HIS A 236 15.68 -10.99 -4.74
CA HIS A 236 14.58 -11.56 -5.52
C HIS A 236 14.40 -10.91 -6.90
N GLN A 237 15.13 -9.82 -7.20
CA GLN A 237 15.01 -9.05 -8.46
C GLN A 237 13.59 -8.50 -8.68
N ILE A 238 12.97 -8.00 -7.62
CA ILE A 238 11.62 -7.45 -7.58
C ILE A 238 11.66 -5.96 -7.29
N GLY A 239 10.89 -5.18 -8.07
CA GLY A 239 10.75 -3.74 -7.85
C GLY A 239 11.95 -2.93 -8.34
N MET A 240 12.07 -1.73 -7.81
CA MET A 240 13.08 -0.74 -8.16
C MET A 240 14.06 -0.55 -7.00
N TRP A 241 15.33 -0.34 -7.34
CA TRP A 241 16.32 0.19 -6.42
C TRP A 241 17.41 0.93 -7.20
N TYR A 242 18.07 1.87 -6.55
CA TYR A 242 19.18 2.64 -7.14
C TYR A 242 20.49 1.88 -7.11
N ASP A 243 21.43 2.29 -7.97
CA ASP A 243 22.81 1.82 -7.95
C ASP A 243 23.62 2.73 -7.02
N GLU A 244 24.33 2.14 -6.07
CA GLU A 244 25.06 2.88 -5.03
C GLU A 244 26.13 3.79 -5.62
N ASP A 245 26.87 3.31 -6.63
CA ASP A 245 27.88 4.12 -7.32
C ASP A 245 27.26 5.36 -7.99
N LYS A 246 26.04 5.22 -8.56
CA LYS A 246 25.33 6.36 -9.17
C LYS A 246 24.83 7.36 -8.13
N LYS A 247 24.34 6.86 -7.00
CA LYS A 247 24.01 7.72 -5.86
C LYS A 247 25.25 8.53 -5.41
N GLN A 248 26.40 7.87 -5.27
CA GLN A 248 27.65 8.51 -4.87
C GLN A 248 28.17 9.51 -5.93
N GLU A 249 28.00 9.23 -7.21
CA GLU A 249 28.33 10.15 -8.32
C GLU A 249 27.51 11.44 -8.24
N PHE A 250 26.21 11.36 -7.91
CA PHE A 250 25.34 12.52 -7.80
C PHE A 250 25.46 13.26 -6.45
N TYR A 251 25.99 12.63 -5.40
CA TYR A 251 25.96 13.19 -4.04
C TYR A 251 26.66 14.55 -3.90
N PRO A 252 27.86 14.82 -4.49
CA PRO A 252 28.50 16.12 -4.36
C PRO A 252 27.67 17.28 -4.92
N SER A 253 27.09 17.12 -6.11
CA SER A 253 26.21 18.13 -6.70
C SER A 253 24.88 18.25 -5.94
N ALA A 254 24.36 17.15 -5.43
CA ALA A 254 23.15 17.17 -4.60
C ALA A 254 23.37 17.90 -3.26
N LEU A 255 24.57 17.78 -2.66
CA LEU A 255 24.94 18.52 -1.46
C LEU A 255 25.05 20.01 -1.73
N GLU A 256 25.68 20.41 -2.83
CA GLU A 256 25.75 21.81 -3.27
C GLU A 256 24.35 22.37 -3.53
N ASP A 257 23.53 21.69 -4.34
CA ASP A 257 22.16 22.08 -4.66
C ASP A 257 21.33 22.30 -3.38
N THR A 258 21.32 21.33 -2.45
CA THR A 258 20.52 21.40 -1.23
C THR A 258 21.05 22.39 -0.19
N THR A 259 22.32 22.77 -0.26
CA THR A 259 22.92 23.76 0.63
C THR A 259 22.70 25.19 0.12
N THR A 260 22.79 25.40 -1.19
CA THR A 260 22.82 26.76 -1.79
C THR A 260 21.47 27.16 -2.38
N LEU A 261 20.69 26.22 -2.91
CA LEU A 261 19.48 26.48 -3.68
C LEU A 261 18.18 26.03 -2.99
N TYR A 262 18.23 25.58 -1.73
CA TYR A 262 17.09 24.96 -1.07
C TYR A 262 15.81 25.81 -1.12
N GLU A 263 15.93 27.13 -0.97
CA GLU A 263 14.80 28.07 -1.02
C GLU A 263 14.54 28.65 -2.43
N ASP A 264 15.33 28.27 -3.44
CA ASP A 264 15.14 28.73 -4.79
C ASP A 264 13.96 28.05 -5.48
N ALA A 265 12.99 28.82 -5.94
CA ALA A 265 11.78 28.31 -6.58
C ALA A 265 12.07 27.51 -7.86
N SER A 266 13.16 27.83 -8.59
CA SER A 266 13.54 27.09 -9.80
C SER A 266 14.10 25.72 -9.43
N PHE A 267 14.89 25.65 -8.36
CA PHE A 267 15.37 24.38 -7.82
C PHE A 267 14.20 23.51 -7.33
N ILE A 268 13.26 24.07 -6.57
CA ILE A 268 12.09 23.33 -6.09
C ILE A 268 11.28 22.79 -7.29
N ARG A 269 11.07 23.58 -8.35
CA ARG A 269 10.42 23.11 -9.58
C ARG A 269 11.20 21.98 -10.25
N LYS A 270 12.53 22.05 -10.29
CA LYS A 270 13.39 20.97 -10.81
C LYS A 270 13.16 19.67 -10.05
N ILE A 271 13.08 19.73 -8.71
CA ILE A 271 12.78 18.57 -7.86
C ILE A 271 11.39 18.00 -8.17
N GLN A 272 10.36 18.85 -8.16
CA GLN A 272 8.98 18.45 -8.45
C GLN A 272 8.84 17.83 -9.84
N LEU A 273 9.49 18.39 -10.85
CA LEU A 273 9.54 17.83 -12.21
C LEU A 273 10.24 16.48 -12.26
N THR A 274 11.31 16.29 -11.47
CA THR A 274 12.02 15.00 -11.41
C THR A 274 11.15 13.93 -10.76
N PHE A 275 10.47 14.23 -9.66
CA PHE A 275 9.49 13.33 -9.06
C PHE A 275 8.36 12.99 -10.03
N LYS A 276 7.84 13.98 -10.74
CA LYS A 276 6.77 13.78 -11.73
C LYS A 276 7.21 12.89 -12.89
N SER A 277 8.40 13.12 -13.42
CA SER A 277 8.96 12.32 -14.51
C SER A 277 9.27 10.89 -14.08
N PHE A 278 9.65 10.69 -12.82
CA PHE A 278 9.88 9.37 -12.25
C PHE A 278 8.55 8.58 -12.10
N GLY A 279 7.47 9.27 -11.74
CA GLY A 279 6.15 8.62 -11.69
C GLY A 279 5.13 9.23 -10.74
N TYR A 280 5.55 10.03 -9.76
CA TYR A 280 4.67 10.60 -8.75
C TYR A 280 3.70 11.64 -9.33
N ASP A 281 2.46 11.65 -8.84
CA ASP A 281 1.52 12.72 -9.15
C ASP A 281 1.78 13.91 -8.22
N ILE A 282 2.40 14.96 -8.79
CA ILE A 282 2.80 16.17 -8.07
C ILE A 282 2.56 17.40 -8.92
N GLN A 283 2.08 18.47 -8.31
CA GLN A 283 1.96 19.79 -8.92
C GLN A 283 3.30 20.53 -8.88
N ILE A 284 3.60 21.28 -9.96
CA ILE A 284 4.85 22.02 -10.08
C ILE A 284 4.63 23.45 -9.57
N THR A 285 4.68 23.61 -8.26
CA THR A 285 4.38 24.90 -7.59
C THR A 285 5.60 25.77 -7.36
N GLY A 286 6.80 25.18 -7.26
CA GLY A 286 8.03 25.86 -6.85
C GLY A 286 8.05 26.18 -5.35
N MET A 287 7.31 25.44 -4.53
CA MET A 287 7.24 25.60 -3.07
C MET A 287 7.35 24.25 -2.38
N TRP A 288 7.93 24.23 -1.16
CA TRP A 288 7.91 23.08 -0.26
C TRP A 288 6.53 22.95 0.40
N ASP A 289 5.50 22.80 -0.42
CA ASP A 289 4.12 22.64 0.05
C ASP A 289 3.87 21.23 0.66
N LYS A 290 2.66 21.05 1.22
CA LYS A 290 2.28 19.79 1.85
C LYS A 290 2.35 18.60 0.89
N GLN A 291 1.97 18.80 -0.38
CA GLN A 291 2.00 17.74 -1.38
C GLN A 291 3.45 17.33 -1.66
N THR A 292 4.35 18.30 -1.89
CA THR A 292 5.76 18.04 -2.13
C THR A 292 6.41 17.28 -0.98
N LYS A 293 6.15 17.70 0.27
CA LYS A 293 6.63 16.99 1.46
C LYS A 293 6.11 15.56 1.56
N SER A 294 4.82 15.35 1.26
CA SER A 294 4.23 14.00 1.27
C SER A 294 4.83 13.09 0.19
N VAL A 295 5.15 13.64 -0.99
CA VAL A 295 5.82 12.87 -2.06
C VAL A 295 7.24 12.50 -1.64
N ILE A 296 7.99 13.42 -1.02
CA ILE A 296 9.33 13.15 -0.50
C ILE A 296 9.26 12.06 0.60
N GLU A 297 8.33 12.17 1.54
CA GLU A 297 8.13 11.18 2.61
C GLU A 297 7.82 9.79 2.02
N ALA A 298 6.90 9.70 1.05
CA ALA A 298 6.56 8.43 0.38
C ALA A 298 7.75 7.83 -0.37
N PHE A 299 8.52 8.66 -1.07
CA PHE A 299 9.76 8.27 -1.73
C PHE A 299 10.79 7.73 -0.73
N GLN A 300 10.94 8.41 0.41
CA GLN A 300 11.85 7.98 1.48
C GLN A 300 11.40 6.64 2.09
N TYR A 301 10.10 6.41 2.30
CA TYR A 301 9.60 5.10 2.73
C TYR A 301 10.05 3.97 1.81
N HIS A 302 10.10 4.20 0.51
CA HIS A 302 10.47 3.19 -0.46
C HIS A 302 12.00 3.06 -0.62
N PHE A 303 12.72 4.17 -0.78
CA PHE A 303 14.11 4.18 -1.24
C PHE A 303 15.13 4.65 -0.19
N ARG A 304 14.67 5.19 0.95
CA ARG A 304 15.53 5.69 2.02
C ARG A 304 14.88 5.49 3.41
N PRO A 305 14.67 4.25 3.82
CA PRO A 305 13.93 3.93 5.05
C PRO A 305 14.63 4.41 6.35
N GLU A 306 15.90 4.78 6.30
CA GLU A 306 16.67 5.29 7.44
C GLU A 306 16.25 6.71 7.86
N ASN A 307 15.76 7.52 6.90
CA ASN A 307 15.25 8.87 7.15
C ASN A 307 14.07 9.19 6.24
N TYR A 308 12.88 9.30 6.83
CA TYR A 308 11.61 9.54 6.14
C TYR A 308 10.86 10.75 6.71
N ASP A 309 11.56 11.86 6.90
CA ASP A 309 11.03 13.09 7.49
C ASP A 309 10.26 13.99 6.51
N GLY A 310 10.24 13.61 5.23
CA GLY A 310 9.61 14.41 4.16
C GLY A 310 10.41 15.65 3.78
N ILE A 311 11.68 15.74 4.17
CA ILE A 311 12.60 16.83 3.85
C ILE A 311 13.57 16.35 2.77
N LEU A 312 13.75 17.15 1.73
CA LEU A 312 14.75 16.88 0.71
C LEU A 312 16.14 17.26 1.24
N ASP A 313 16.98 16.26 1.45
CA ASP A 313 18.41 16.46 1.71
C ASP A 313 19.27 15.93 0.54
N ALA A 314 20.57 16.09 0.65
CA ALA A 314 21.52 15.68 -0.39
C ALA A 314 21.41 14.20 -0.76
N GLU A 315 21.18 13.34 0.24
CA GLU A 315 21.06 11.91 0.01
C GLU A 315 19.76 11.55 -0.71
N THR A 316 18.61 12.09 -0.27
CA THR A 316 17.33 11.89 -0.96
C THR A 316 17.39 12.40 -2.40
N TRP A 317 18.03 13.57 -2.63
CA TRP A 317 18.19 14.13 -3.97
C TRP A 317 19.09 13.26 -4.86
N SER A 318 20.23 12.79 -4.36
CA SER A 318 21.13 11.91 -5.11
C SER A 318 20.49 10.57 -5.45
N ILE A 319 19.71 9.99 -4.54
CA ILE A 319 18.94 8.76 -4.79
C ILE A 319 17.92 8.97 -5.91
N LEU A 320 17.15 10.07 -5.84
CA LEU A 320 16.15 10.37 -6.87
C LEU A 320 16.80 10.56 -8.26
N GLN A 321 17.96 11.23 -8.32
CA GLN A 321 18.70 11.40 -9.59
C GLN A 321 19.18 10.05 -10.14
N ALA A 322 19.75 9.18 -9.29
CA ALA A 322 20.20 7.85 -9.66
C ALA A 322 19.05 6.98 -10.20
N LEU A 323 17.89 7.00 -9.52
CA LEU A 323 16.70 6.28 -9.95
C LEU A 323 16.13 6.85 -11.25
N ALA A 324 16.03 8.18 -11.37
CA ALA A 324 15.54 8.82 -12.58
C ALA A 324 16.45 8.56 -13.79
N GLN A 325 17.75 8.42 -13.59
CA GLN A 325 18.67 8.00 -14.65
C GLN A 325 18.46 6.54 -15.06
N LYS A 326 18.30 5.65 -14.08
CA LYS A 326 18.20 4.21 -14.29
C LYS A 326 16.88 3.78 -14.95
N TYR A 327 15.77 4.43 -14.60
CA TYR A 327 14.42 4.03 -15.01
C TYR A 327 13.72 5.04 -15.94
N LYS A 328 14.50 5.70 -16.76
CA LYS A 328 13.99 6.62 -17.80
C LYS A 328 13.03 5.95 -18.77
#